data_57a9425eed5edbda99c4ef33185142e3
#
_entry.id   57a9425eed5edbda99c4ef33185142e3
#
_cell.length_a   1.000
_cell.length_b   1.000
_cell.length_c   1.000
_cell.angle_alpha   90.00
_cell.angle_beta   90.00
_cell.angle_gamma   90.00
#
_symmetry.space_group_name_H-M   'P 1'
#
loop_
_entity.id
_entity.type
_entity.pdbx_description
1 polymer ?
#
loop_
_entity_poly.entity_id
_entity_poly.type
_entity_poly.pdbx_seq_one_letter_code
_entity_poly.pdbx_strand_id
1 'polypeptide(L)'
;MKVLLYFESEKMLAKSGIGRALDHQKRALTEVGISYTLDEKEDYDILHINTYGINSHNMVNKARREGKKVVYHAHSTEGDFRNSFIGSNQLSPIVKKYLVGLYQKADYLITPTPYSKQLLESYGIRVPIQAISNGIDLEKYHPDPMKEQKFREYFKLSPDQKVIICVGLFFERKGIIDFVEIAKKMPEYTFIWFGHVPMYSIPRNIRKIVKEDHPENVLFPGYIRGEIIEGAYSGADLFFFPSYEETEGIVVLEALASKQNVLVRDIPVYNGWLEDSKNCYMGKTNEEFIRLIQQITNQELPSTTQAGYQTAKERSINKIGEELKNVYESVLNEKVSSKLKKVNQVKD
;
A
#
# COMPACT_ATOMS: atom_id res chain seq x y z
N MET A 1 3.55 27.34 5.95
CA MET A 1 4.01 25.99 6.29
C MET A 1 4.57 25.37 5.03
N LYS A 2 5.82 24.87 5.08
CA LYS A 2 6.48 24.14 4.00
C LYS A 2 6.94 22.78 4.51
N VAL A 3 6.65 21.71 3.76
CA VAL A 3 6.95 20.32 4.14
C VAL A 3 8.09 19.80 3.29
N LEU A 4 9.13 19.23 3.89
CA LEU A 4 10.10 18.40 3.18
C LEU A 4 9.55 16.96 3.14
N LEU A 5 9.13 16.50 1.95
CA LEU A 5 8.82 15.10 1.72
C LEU A 5 10.12 14.34 1.45
N TYR A 6 10.63 13.66 2.45
CA TYR A 6 11.88 12.92 2.34
C TYR A 6 11.67 11.45 2.01
N PHE A 7 12.39 11.01 0.99
CA PHE A 7 12.30 9.65 0.48
C PHE A 7 13.68 9.13 0.05
N GLU A 8 14.28 8.31 0.89
CA GLU A 8 15.57 7.68 0.59
C GLU A 8 15.43 6.64 -0.53
N SER A 9 16.34 6.70 -1.51
CA SER A 9 16.36 5.73 -2.63
C SER A 9 15.09 5.72 -3.51
N GLU A 10 14.53 6.89 -3.81
CA GLU A 10 13.30 7.06 -4.58
C GLU A 10 13.27 6.20 -5.86
N LYS A 11 14.36 6.21 -6.66
CA LYS A 11 14.45 5.44 -7.92
C LYS A 11 14.31 3.93 -7.72
N MET A 12 14.80 3.39 -6.61
CA MET A 12 14.76 1.96 -6.31
C MET A 12 13.37 1.54 -5.83
N LEU A 13 12.70 2.41 -5.07
CA LEU A 13 11.39 2.15 -4.48
C LEU A 13 10.21 2.61 -5.35
N ALA A 14 10.47 3.32 -6.46
CA ALA A 14 9.43 3.88 -7.34
C ALA A 14 8.44 2.83 -7.91
N LYS A 15 8.83 1.54 -7.94
CA LYS A 15 7.98 0.42 -8.39
C LYS A 15 7.25 -0.29 -7.23
N SER A 16 7.39 0.20 -6.01
CA SER A 16 6.77 -0.38 -4.81
C SER A 16 5.52 0.39 -4.38
N GLY A 17 4.76 -0.18 -3.44
CA GLY A 17 3.63 0.52 -2.79
C GLY A 17 4.04 1.82 -2.09
N ILE A 18 5.24 1.85 -1.49
CA ILE A 18 5.77 3.06 -0.84
C ILE A 18 6.05 4.17 -1.87
N GLY A 19 6.55 3.82 -3.06
CA GLY A 19 6.73 4.80 -4.14
C GLY A 19 5.41 5.41 -4.61
N ARG A 20 4.35 4.59 -4.72
CA ARG A 20 2.99 5.08 -5.02
C ARG A 20 2.46 5.99 -3.90
N ALA A 21 2.66 5.63 -2.64
CA ALA A 21 2.25 6.46 -1.51
C ALA A 21 2.89 7.85 -1.56
N LEU A 22 4.17 7.95 -1.95
CA LEU A 22 4.83 9.25 -2.14
C LEU A 22 4.18 10.08 -3.26
N ASP A 23 3.86 9.46 -4.41
CA ASP A 23 3.19 10.18 -5.51
C ASP A 23 1.79 10.65 -5.09
N HIS A 24 1.06 9.86 -4.32
CA HIS A 24 -0.22 10.26 -3.75
C HIS A 24 -0.06 11.40 -2.74
N GLN A 25 0.97 11.38 -1.88
CA GLN A 25 1.25 12.48 -0.96
C GLN A 25 1.56 13.78 -1.69
N LYS A 26 2.41 13.75 -2.73
CA LYS A 26 2.71 14.94 -3.56
C LYS A 26 1.44 15.56 -4.11
N ARG A 27 0.55 14.76 -4.70
CA ARG A 27 -0.74 15.22 -5.23
C ARG A 27 -1.66 15.73 -4.12
N ALA A 28 -1.79 14.96 -3.03
CA ALA A 28 -2.61 15.33 -1.89
C ALA A 28 -2.24 16.71 -1.32
N LEU A 29 -0.94 16.97 -1.13
CA LEU A 29 -0.48 18.27 -0.64
C LEU A 29 -0.71 19.40 -1.64
N THR A 30 -0.53 19.13 -2.92
CA THR A 30 -0.83 20.11 -3.99
C THR A 30 -2.30 20.51 -3.98
N GLU A 31 -3.22 19.55 -3.87
CA GLU A 31 -4.66 19.80 -3.90
C GLU A 31 -5.18 20.60 -2.70
N VAL A 32 -4.56 20.42 -1.52
CA VAL A 32 -4.93 21.19 -0.31
C VAL A 32 -4.09 22.45 -0.12
N GLY A 33 -3.28 22.81 -1.12
CA GLY A 33 -2.51 24.06 -1.14
C GLY A 33 -1.34 24.10 -0.13
N ILE A 34 -0.79 22.95 0.27
CA ILE A 34 0.39 22.87 1.14
C ILE A 34 1.65 22.88 0.27
N SER A 35 2.51 23.86 0.53
CA SER A 35 3.83 23.95 -0.10
C SER A 35 4.74 22.82 0.38
N TYR A 36 5.38 22.10 -0.54
CA TYR A 36 6.36 21.08 -0.21
C TYR A 36 7.61 21.17 -1.10
N THR A 37 8.68 20.53 -0.65
CA THR A 37 9.91 20.35 -1.40
C THR A 37 10.41 18.90 -1.29
N LEU A 38 11.22 18.48 -2.24
CA LEU A 38 11.98 17.23 -2.21
C LEU A 38 13.48 17.50 -1.99
N ASP A 39 13.89 18.76 -2.05
CA ASP A 39 15.29 19.13 -1.86
C ASP A 39 15.58 19.39 -0.38
N GLU A 40 16.43 18.55 0.21
CA GLU A 40 16.85 18.62 1.62
C GLU A 40 17.71 19.85 1.95
N LYS A 41 18.10 20.64 0.95
CA LYS A 41 18.84 21.89 1.12
C LYS A 41 17.95 23.12 1.27
N GLU A 42 16.69 22.99 0.84
CA GLU A 42 15.72 24.07 1.03
C GLU A 42 15.25 24.16 2.48
N ASP A 43 14.81 25.34 2.90
CA ASP A 43 14.21 25.51 4.22
C ASP A 43 12.80 24.92 4.27
N TYR A 44 12.45 24.31 5.41
CA TYR A 44 11.17 23.67 5.67
C TYR A 44 10.79 23.78 7.15
N ASP A 45 9.51 23.64 7.43
CA ASP A 45 8.97 23.64 8.80
C ASP A 45 8.86 22.22 9.36
N ILE A 46 8.47 21.27 8.52
CA ILE A 46 8.19 19.87 8.85
C ILE A 46 9.00 18.95 7.94
N LEU A 47 9.69 17.99 8.52
CA LEU A 47 10.20 16.82 7.83
C LEU A 47 9.11 15.72 7.83
N HIS A 48 8.53 15.40 6.66
CA HIS A 48 7.69 14.22 6.49
C HIS A 48 8.52 13.12 5.83
N ILE A 49 8.83 12.07 6.60
CA ILE A 49 9.75 11.02 6.19
C ILE A 49 9.00 9.71 5.94
N ASN A 50 9.30 9.05 4.82
CA ASN A 50 8.60 7.87 4.33
C ASN A 50 9.45 6.58 4.33
N THR A 51 10.75 6.70 4.59
CA THR A 51 11.71 5.59 4.48
C THR A 51 12.52 5.42 5.77
N TYR A 52 13.16 4.26 5.92
CA TYR A 52 13.84 3.86 7.16
C TYR A 52 15.31 3.46 6.97
N GLY A 53 15.95 3.90 5.89
CA GLY A 53 17.38 3.66 5.67
C GLY A 53 18.29 4.52 6.56
N ILE A 54 19.59 4.38 6.35
CA ILE A 54 20.61 5.10 7.15
C ILE A 54 20.50 6.62 6.95
N ASN A 55 20.24 7.07 5.71
CA ASN A 55 20.07 8.49 5.42
C ASN A 55 18.78 9.03 6.02
N SER A 56 17.71 8.24 6.05
CA SER A 56 16.47 8.58 6.75
C SER A 56 16.71 8.82 8.24
N HIS A 57 17.50 7.96 8.89
CA HIS A 57 17.91 8.14 10.28
C HIS A 57 18.71 9.44 10.49
N ASN A 58 19.64 9.74 9.59
CA ASN A 58 20.44 10.97 9.64
C ASN A 58 19.58 12.21 9.46
N MET A 59 18.60 12.18 8.54
CA MET A 59 17.67 13.28 8.32
C MET A 59 16.79 13.57 9.54
N VAL A 60 16.27 12.55 10.20
CA VAL A 60 15.54 12.72 11.47
C VAL A 60 16.41 13.41 12.52
N ASN A 61 17.67 12.95 12.70
CA ASN A 61 18.58 13.54 13.67
C ASN A 61 18.96 14.99 13.31
N LYS A 62 19.12 15.31 12.02
CA LYS A 62 19.37 16.66 11.51
C LYS A 62 18.18 17.59 11.82
N ALA A 63 16.97 17.20 11.39
CA ALA A 63 15.76 17.98 11.61
C ALA A 63 15.53 18.30 13.11
N ARG A 64 15.72 17.30 13.98
CA ARG A 64 15.61 17.51 15.44
C ARG A 64 16.63 18.52 15.98
N ARG A 65 17.90 18.45 15.54
CA ARG A 65 18.94 19.43 15.95
C ARG A 65 18.62 20.84 15.48
N GLU A 66 18.02 20.99 14.31
CA GLU A 66 17.59 22.25 13.73
C GLU A 66 16.25 22.74 14.31
N GLY A 67 15.67 22.01 15.25
CA GLY A 67 14.39 22.35 15.88
C GLY A 67 13.19 22.28 14.94
N LYS A 68 13.31 21.54 13.82
CA LYS A 68 12.21 21.24 12.91
C LYS A 68 11.32 20.14 13.48
N LYS A 69 10.07 20.08 13.06
CA LYS A 69 9.15 19.01 13.44
C LYS A 69 9.32 17.81 12.53
N VAL A 70 9.12 16.61 13.07
CA VAL A 70 9.27 15.34 12.35
C VAL A 70 7.95 14.59 12.37
N VAL A 71 7.34 14.41 11.20
CA VAL A 71 6.22 13.51 10.96
C VAL A 71 6.78 12.29 10.25
N TYR A 72 6.57 11.11 10.82
CA TYR A 72 7.06 9.87 10.22
C TYR A 72 5.89 9.05 9.67
N HIS A 73 5.92 8.71 8.38
CA HIS A 73 4.96 7.81 7.78
C HIS A 73 5.46 6.36 7.89
N ALA A 74 4.89 5.62 8.83
CA ALA A 74 5.29 4.25 9.15
C ALA A 74 4.62 3.27 8.18
N HIS A 75 5.20 3.14 6.97
CA HIS A 75 4.76 2.20 5.94
C HIS A 75 5.14 0.75 6.21
N SER A 76 6.10 0.50 7.09
CA SER A 76 6.68 -0.81 7.31
C SER A 76 6.58 -1.26 8.76
N THR A 77 6.29 -2.54 8.94
CA THR A 77 6.24 -3.24 10.22
C THR A 77 7.15 -4.47 10.19
N GLU A 78 7.29 -5.18 11.29
CA GLU A 78 7.98 -6.47 11.31
C GLU A 78 7.31 -7.49 10.37
N GLY A 79 5.97 -7.51 10.34
CA GLY A 79 5.18 -8.43 9.52
C GLY A 79 5.47 -8.30 8.03
N ASP A 80 5.55 -7.06 7.53
CA ASP A 80 5.86 -6.80 6.12
C ASP A 80 7.24 -7.28 5.69
N PHE A 81 8.17 -7.37 6.62
CA PHE A 81 9.54 -7.82 6.34
C PHE A 81 9.64 -9.34 6.30
N ARG A 82 8.83 -10.04 7.09
CA ARG A 82 8.78 -11.52 7.10
C ARG A 82 8.32 -12.08 5.76
N ASN A 83 8.81 -13.27 5.43
CA ASN A 83 8.43 -14.03 4.21
C ASN A 83 8.51 -13.18 2.91
N SER A 84 9.44 -12.23 2.87
CA SER A 84 9.68 -11.35 1.71
C SER A 84 10.99 -11.70 1.00
N PHE A 85 12.10 -11.67 1.71
CA PHE A 85 13.43 -11.88 1.15
C PHE A 85 14.15 -13.06 1.79
N ILE A 86 15.23 -13.52 1.16
CA ILE A 86 16.12 -14.55 1.74
C ILE A 86 16.65 -14.03 3.09
N GLY A 87 16.45 -14.80 4.16
CA GLY A 87 16.91 -14.46 5.52
C GLY A 87 16.03 -13.44 6.27
N SER A 88 14.90 -12.98 5.69
CA SER A 88 14.05 -11.98 6.33
C SER A 88 13.47 -12.44 7.67
N ASN A 89 13.15 -13.72 7.83
CA ASN A 89 12.55 -14.24 9.06
C ASN A 89 13.52 -14.19 10.25
N GLN A 90 14.81 -14.47 10.01
CA GLN A 90 15.85 -14.41 11.02
C GLN A 90 16.18 -12.96 11.43
N LEU A 91 16.08 -12.03 10.50
CA LEU A 91 16.40 -10.61 10.73
C LEU A 91 15.23 -9.80 11.27
N SER A 92 13.99 -10.32 11.20
CA SER A 92 12.78 -9.55 11.55
C SER A 92 12.79 -8.98 12.97
N PRO A 93 13.30 -9.64 14.04
CA PRO A 93 13.35 -9.05 15.37
C PRO A 93 14.31 -7.85 15.47
N ILE A 94 15.41 -7.89 14.71
CA ILE A 94 16.38 -6.79 14.63
C ILE A 94 15.77 -5.61 13.90
N VAL A 95 15.08 -5.88 12.78
CA VAL A 95 14.36 -4.87 12.00
C VAL A 95 13.27 -4.21 12.84
N LYS A 96 12.49 -4.98 13.61
CA LYS A 96 11.51 -4.45 14.56
C LYS A 96 12.12 -3.47 15.54
N LYS A 97 13.21 -3.87 16.22
CA LYS A 97 13.90 -3.02 17.19
C LYS A 97 14.42 -1.73 16.56
N TYR A 98 14.96 -1.83 15.35
CA TYR A 98 15.44 -0.69 14.58
C TYR A 98 14.29 0.28 14.22
N LEU A 99 13.18 -0.23 13.66
CA LEU A 99 12.02 0.56 13.31
C LEU A 99 11.42 1.27 14.53
N VAL A 100 11.26 0.57 15.65
CA VAL A 100 10.76 1.17 16.90
C VAL A 100 11.66 2.31 17.35
N GLY A 101 12.99 2.09 17.37
CA GLY A 101 13.97 3.12 17.74
C GLY A 101 13.95 4.35 16.82
N LEU A 102 13.61 4.15 15.55
CA LEU A 102 13.51 5.24 14.57
C LEU A 102 12.18 5.99 14.70
N TYR A 103 11.07 5.28 14.77
CA TYR A 103 9.73 5.85 14.90
C TYR A 103 9.55 6.66 16.19
N GLN A 104 10.12 6.22 17.30
CA GLN A 104 10.09 6.96 18.56
C GLN A 104 10.80 8.33 18.52
N LYS A 105 11.58 8.63 17.47
CA LYS A 105 12.23 9.94 17.30
C LYS A 105 11.33 10.97 16.62
N ALA A 106 10.18 10.58 16.09
CA ALA A 106 9.23 11.52 15.49
C ALA A 106 8.47 12.34 16.54
N ASP A 107 7.92 13.47 16.15
CA ASP A 107 6.92 14.21 16.92
C ASP A 107 5.52 13.60 16.71
N TYR A 108 5.28 13.02 15.56
CA TYR A 108 4.01 12.39 15.18
C TYR A 108 4.21 11.24 14.19
N LEU A 109 3.42 10.18 14.31
CA LEU A 109 3.42 9.07 13.37
C LEU A 109 2.12 9.03 12.58
N ILE A 110 2.25 8.69 11.31
CA ILE A 110 1.16 8.31 10.42
C ILE A 110 1.37 6.86 10.00
N THR A 111 0.31 6.08 9.93
CA THR A 111 0.35 4.71 9.42
C THR A 111 -0.94 4.41 8.65
N PRO A 112 -0.96 3.51 7.65
CA PRO A 112 -2.07 3.47 6.70
C PRO A 112 -3.42 3.00 7.27
N THR A 113 -3.44 2.17 8.31
CA THR A 113 -4.67 1.57 8.81
C THR A 113 -4.77 1.56 10.34
N PRO A 114 -5.99 1.45 10.91
CA PRO A 114 -6.17 1.22 12.34
C PRO A 114 -5.42 -0.02 12.86
N TYR A 115 -5.35 -1.09 12.06
CA TYR A 115 -4.58 -2.29 12.39
C TYR A 115 -3.09 -1.99 12.54
N SER A 116 -2.48 -1.32 11.56
CA SER A 116 -1.06 -0.96 11.65
C SER A 116 -0.77 0.00 12.79
N LYS A 117 -1.72 0.90 13.14
CA LYS A 117 -1.64 1.72 14.35
C LYS A 117 -1.59 0.87 15.62
N GLN A 118 -2.55 -0.05 15.80
CA GLN A 118 -2.58 -0.96 16.97
C GLN A 118 -1.30 -1.80 17.07
N LEU A 119 -0.79 -2.25 15.92
CA LEU A 119 0.46 -3.02 15.86
C LEU A 119 1.65 -2.18 16.33
N LEU A 120 1.80 -0.94 15.88
CA LEU A 120 2.86 -0.04 16.30
C LEU A 120 2.74 0.33 17.79
N GLU A 121 1.54 0.54 18.29
CA GLU A 121 1.28 0.75 19.73
C GLU A 121 1.68 -0.47 20.55
N SER A 122 1.42 -1.70 20.05
CA SER A 122 1.84 -2.95 20.69
C SER A 122 3.37 -3.13 20.75
N TYR A 123 4.12 -2.44 19.90
CA TYR A 123 5.58 -2.41 19.95
C TYR A 123 6.12 -1.46 21.03
N GLY A 124 5.25 -0.81 21.80
CA GLY A 124 5.62 0.12 22.87
C GLY A 124 5.96 1.53 22.37
N ILE A 125 5.56 1.89 21.17
CA ILE A 125 5.72 3.25 20.63
C ILE A 125 4.76 4.18 21.38
N ARG A 126 5.29 5.30 21.90
CA ARG A 126 4.54 6.28 22.72
C ARG A 126 4.28 7.62 21.99
N VAL A 127 4.78 7.76 20.79
CA VAL A 127 4.52 8.93 19.95
C VAL A 127 3.05 8.91 19.52
N PRO A 128 2.36 10.07 19.43
CA PRO A 128 1.02 10.11 18.87
C PRO A 128 0.96 9.46 17.48
N ILE A 129 0.00 8.56 17.26
CA ILE A 129 -0.15 7.82 16.00
C ILE A 129 -1.55 8.04 15.45
N GLN A 130 -1.66 8.41 14.18
CA GLN A 130 -2.91 8.46 13.46
C GLN A 130 -2.90 7.48 12.27
N ALA A 131 -4.02 6.79 12.06
CA ALA A 131 -4.24 6.03 10.85
C ALA A 131 -4.73 6.99 9.76
N ILE A 132 -3.95 7.10 8.67
CA ILE A 132 -4.29 7.88 7.47
C ILE A 132 -3.92 7.01 6.28
N SER A 133 -4.89 6.68 5.43
CA SER A 133 -4.69 5.86 4.23
C SER A 133 -3.59 6.44 3.32
N ASN A 134 -2.91 5.59 2.55
CA ASN A 134 -2.00 6.04 1.51
C ASN A 134 -2.71 6.76 0.35
N GLY A 135 -4.04 6.72 0.35
CA GLY A 135 -4.86 7.38 -0.64
C GLY A 135 -4.99 6.63 -1.96
N ILE A 136 -5.95 7.08 -2.77
CA ILE A 136 -6.19 6.57 -4.11
C ILE A 136 -6.51 7.71 -5.08
N ASP A 137 -5.92 7.61 -6.26
CA ASP A 137 -6.14 8.51 -7.39
C ASP A 137 -7.34 8.05 -8.21
N LEU A 138 -8.51 8.66 -7.97
CA LEU A 138 -9.76 8.32 -8.64
C LEU A 138 -9.81 8.79 -10.11
N GLU A 139 -8.94 9.73 -10.50
CA GLU A 139 -8.83 10.17 -11.92
C GLU A 139 -8.05 9.15 -12.74
N LYS A 140 -7.10 8.47 -12.11
CA LYS A 140 -6.29 7.45 -12.75
C LYS A 140 -6.97 6.08 -12.74
N TYR A 141 -7.56 5.70 -11.62
CA TYR A 141 -8.19 4.40 -11.42
C TYR A 141 -9.71 4.53 -11.48
N HIS A 142 -10.27 4.27 -12.64
CA HIS A 142 -11.70 4.24 -12.93
C HIS A 142 -11.95 3.31 -14.11
N PRO A 143 -13.20 2.83 -14.31
CA PRO A 143 -13.55 2.07 -15.50
C PRO A 143 -13.31 2.88 -16.78
N ASP A 144 -12.60 2.29 -17.74
CA ASP A 144 -12.29 2.92 -19.03
C ASP A 144 -12.32 1.86 -20.14
N PRO A 145 -13.40 1.81 -20.96
CA PRO A 145 -13.57 0.79 -21.99
C PRO A 145 -12.41 0.72 -23.00
N MET A 146 -11.74 1.85 -23.30
CA MET A 146 -10.61 1.84 -24.22
C MET A 146 -9.38 1.18 -23.59
N LYS A 147 -9.11 1.43 -22.30
CA LYS A 147 -8.02 0.78 -21.58
C LYS A 147 -8.30 -0.72 -21.35
N GLU A 148 -9.55 -1.07 -21.07
CA GLU A 148 -10.00 -2.47 -20.95
C GLU A 148 -9.78 -3.23 -22.25
N GLN A 149 -10.12 -2.66 -23.38
CA GLN A 149 -9.87 -3.25 -24.69
C GLN A 149 -8.36 -3.43 -24.93
N LYS A 150 -7.54 -2.40 -24.67
CA LYS A 150 -6.08 -2.48 -24.80
C LYS A 150 -5.47 -3.57 -23.91
N PHE A 151 -5.98 -3.72 -22.69
CA PHE A 151 -5.55 -4.81 -21.80
C PHE A 151 -5.86 -6.18 -22.41
N ARG A 152 -7.09 -6.40 -22.86
CA ARG A 152 -7.50 -7.69 -23.47
C ARG A 152 -6.72 -7.98 -24.76
N GLU A 153 -6.51 -6.98 -25.61
CA GLU A 153 -5.70 -7.12 -26.83
C GLU A 153 -4.23 -7.44 -26.54
N TYR A 154 -3.64 -6.76 -25.54
CA TYR A 154 -2.24 -6.97 -25.15
C TYR A 154 -1.96 -8.41 -24.73
N PHE A 155 -2.88 -9.03 -23.99
CA PHE A 155 -2.78 -10.43 -23.57
C PHE A 155 -3.46 -11.41 -24.52
N LYS A 156 -4.00 -10.95 -25.65
CA LYS A 156 -4.71 -11.76 -26.64
C LYS A 156 -5.86 -12.57 -26.04
N LEU A 157 -6.59 -11.97 -25.12
CA LEU A 157 -7.72 -12.60 -24.43
C LEU A 157 -8.95 -12.59 -25.32
N SER A 158 -9.63 -13.72 -25.45
CA SER A 158 -10.92 -13.77 -26.13
C SER A 158 -12.02 -13.03 -25.34
N PRO A 159 -13.10 -12.56 -25.98
CA PRO A 159 -14.18 -11.85 -25.28
C PRO A 159 -14.77 -12.64 -24.10
N ASP A 160 -14.91 -13.96 -24.25
CA ASP A 160 -15.50 -14.84 -23.25
C ASP A 160 -14.48 -15.40 -22.23
N GLN A 161 -13.19 -15.07 -22.39
CA GLN A 161 -12.15 -15.51 -21.47
C GLN A 161 -12.31 -14.87 -20.11
N LYS A 162 -12.53 -15.66 -19.08
CA LYS A 162 -12.54 -15.23 -17.68
C LYS A 162 -11.12 -14.97 -17.19
N VAL A 163 -10.88 -13.79 -16.64
CA VAL A 163 -9.56 -13.30 -16.27
C VAL A 163 -9.52 -12.88 -14.83
N ILE A 164 -8.62 -13.47 -14.08
CA ILE A 164 -8.34 -13.18 -12.67
C ILE A 164 -7.00 -12.45 -12.60
N ILE A 165 -6.97 -11.26 -11.99
CA ILE A 165 -5.72 -10.52 -11.84
C ILE A 165 -5.28 -10.39 -10.39
N CYS A 166 -3.97 -10.32 -10.19
CA CYS A 166 -3.32 -9.92 -8.95
C CYS A 166 -2.22 -8.90 -9.25
N VAL A 167 -2.00 -7.96 -8.34
CA VAL A 167 -0.91 -6.99 -8.44
C VAL A 167 -0.09 -7.00 -7.16
N GLY A 168 1.19 -7.33 -7.25
CA GLY A 168 2.06 -7.41 -6.07
C GLY A 168 3.48 -7.88 -6.39
N LEU A 169 4.40 -7.64 -5.48
CA LEU A 169 5.75 -8.19 -5.57
C LEU A 169 5.72 -9.71 -5.41
N PHE A 170 6.66 -10.43 -6.02
CA PHE A 170 6.74 -11.89 -5.96
C PHE A 170 7.26 -12.37 -4.60
N PHE A 171 6.49 -12.12 -3.54
CA PHE A 171 6.79 -12.55 -2.19
C PHE A 171 5.83 -13.64 -1.73
N GLU A 172 6.33 -14.59 -0.93
CA GLU A 172 5.53 -15.66 -0.36
C GLU A 172 4.35 -15.10 0.44
N ARG A 173 4.60 -14.08 1.26
CA ARG A 173 3.54 -13.40 2.05
C ARG A 173 2.43 -12.78 1.22
N LYS A 174 2.67 -12.52 -0.07
CA LYS A 174 1.63 -12.01 -0.99
C LYS A 174 0.70 -13.10 -1.52
N GLY A 175 0.94 -14.37 -1.15
CA GLY A 175 0.09 -15.50 -1.54
C GLY A 175 0.32 -15.99 -2.96
N ILE A 176 1.54 -15.79 -3.52
CA ILE A 176 1.85 -16.23 -4.89
C ILE A 176 1.76 -17.76 -5.05
N ILE A 177 2.04 -18.51 -3.99
CA ILE A 177 1.91 -19.96 -3.98
C ILE A 177 0.43 -20.34 -4.12
N ASP A 178 -0.43 -19.77 -3.29
CA ASP A 178 -1.88 -20.01 -3.32
C ASP A 178 -2.48 -19.64 -4.69
N PHE A 179 -2.07 -18.48 -5.23
CA PHE A 179 -2.53 -18.02 -6.54
C PHE A 179 -2.27 -19.08 -7.64
N VAL A 180 -1.07 -19.65 -7.67
CA VAL A 180 -0.70 -20.69 -8.65
C VAL A 180 -1.40 -22.01 -8.36
N GLU A 181 -1.52 -22.43 -7.08
CA GLU A 181 -2.21 -23.66 -6.71
C GLU A 181 -3.71 -23.60 -7.04
N ILE A 182 -4.34 -22.45 -6.89
CA ILE A 182 -5.73 -22.21 -7.29
C ILE A 182 -5.84 -22.27 -8.82
N ALA A 183 -4.95 -21.60 -9.54
CA ALA A 183 -4.95 -21.61 -11.01
C ALA A 183 -4.79 -23.03 -11.61
N LYS A 184 -3.98 -23.89 -10.98
CA LYS A 184 -3.86 -25.31 -11.38
C LYS A 184 -5.19 -26.07 -11.34
N LYS A 185 -6.09 -25.69 -10.41
CA LYS A 185 -7.41 -26.30 -10.23
C LYS A 185 -8.51 -25.66 -11.09
N MET A 186 -8.18 -24.57 -11.80
CA MET A 186 -9.11 -23.76 -12.59
C MET A 186 -8.54 -23.49 -13.99
N PRO A 187 -8.28 -24.51 -14.80
CA PRO A 187 -7.60 -24.37 -16.10
C PRO A 187 -8.40 -23.56 -17.14
N GLU A 188 -9.70 -23.40 -16.95
CA GLU A 188 -10.60 -22.62 -17.81
C GLU A 188 -10.47 -21.11 -17.60
N TYR A 189 -9.81 -20.64 -16.54
CA TYR A 189 -9.55 -19.24 -16.23
C TYR A 189 -8.13 -18.85 -16.64
N THR A 190 -7.94 -17.61 -17.02
CA THR A 190 -6.60 -16.98 -17.15
C THR A 190 -6.26 -16.21 -15.87
N PHE A 191 -5.12 -16.52 -15.29
CA PHE A 191 -4.60 -15.88 -14.10
C PHE A 191 -3.40 -15.01 -14.46
N ILE A 192 -3.42 -13.72 -14.13
CA ILE A 192 -2.34 -12.79 -14.46
C ILE A 192 -1.85 -12.11 -13.20
N TRP A 193 -0.57 -12.30 -12.85
CA TRP A 193 0.05 -11.65 -11.72
C TRP A 193 1.01 -10.57 -12.18
N PHE A 194 0.65 -9.31 -11.99
CA PHE A 194 1.49 -8.14 -12.29
C PHE A 194 2.41 -7.82 -11.12
N GLY A 195 3.69 -7.68 -11.40
CA GLY A 195 4.69 -7.30 -10.42
C GLY A 195 6.08 -7.75 -10.81
N HIS A 196 7.07 -7.24 -10.09
CA HIS A 196 8.46 -7.61 -10.34
C HIS A 196 9.29 -7.41 -9.08
N VAL A 197 10.23 -8.30 -8.90
CA VAL A 197 11.31 -8.21 -7.90
C VAL A 197 12.56 -8.86 -8.48
N PRO A 198 13.77 -8.37 -8.16
CA PRO A 198 15.00 -9.03 -8.61
C PRO A 198 15.03 -10.50 -8.18
N MET A 199 15.12 -11.42 -9.13
CA MET A 199 15.01 -12.86 -8.89
C MET A 199 16.05 -13.39 -7.90
N TYR A 200 17.21 -12.76 -7.79
CA TYR A 200 18.25 -13.16 -6.82
C TYR A 200 17.88 -12.85 -5.36
N SER A 201 16.94 -11.95 -5.11
CA SER A 201 16.53 -11.52 -3.76
C SER A 201 15.45 -12.40 -3.11
N ILE A 202 14.77 -13.24 -3.90
CA ILE A 202 13.67 -14.09 -3.45
C ILE A 202 14.08 -15.56 -3.27
N PRO A 203 13.39 -16.31 -2.39
CA PRO A 203 13.61 -17.73 -2.18
C PRO A 203 13.54 -18.55 -3.48
N ARG A 204 14.27 -19.68 -3.52
CA ARG A 204 14.36 -20.53 -4.72
C ARG A 204 13.02 -21.10 -5.17
N ASN A 205 12.16 -21.50 -4.23
CA ASN A 205 10.81 -22.00 -4.52
C ASN A 205 9.97 -20.96 -5.26
N ILE A 206 9.94 -19.71 -4.79
CA ILE A 206 9.19 -18.62 -5.44
C ILE A 206 9.76 -18.33 -6.83
N ARG A 207 11.10 -18.29 -6.95
CA ARG A 207 11.78 -18.11 -8.24
C ARG A 207 11.40 -19.19 -9.24
N LYS A 208 11.34 -20.46 -8.80
CA LYS A 208 10.96 -21.59 -9.63
C LYS A 208 9.51 -21.43 -10.11
N ILE A 209 8.59 -21.10 -9.21
CA ILE A 209 7.18 -20.84 -9.54
C ILE A 209 7.07 -19.79 -10.65
N VAL A 210 7.69 -18.62 -10.49
CA VAL A 210 7.58 -17.52 -11.44
C VAL A 210 8.19 -17.84 -12.81
N LYS A 211 9.26 -18.68 -12.85
CA LYS A 211 9.98 -18.95 -14.10
C LYS A 211 9.44 -20.15 -14.87
N GLU A 212 9.07 -21.22 -14.20
CA GLU A 212 8.87 -22.52 -14.85
C GLU A 212 7.82 -23.45 -14.19
N ASP A 213 7.56 -23.29 -12.88
CA ASP A 213 6.70 -24.22 -12.12
C ASP A 213 5.29 -23.64 -11.92
N HIS A 214 4.64 -23.29 -13.04
CA HIS A 214 3.26 -22.82 -13.06
C HIS A 214 2.54 -23.37 -14.30
N PRO A 215 1.21 -23.51 -14.27
CA PRO A 215 0.43 -23.95 -15.41
C PRO A 215 0.36 -22.89 -16.51
N GLU A 216 0.00 -23.30 -17.73
CA GLU A 216 -0.07 -22.40 -18.90
C GLU A 216 -1.08 -21.28 -18.76
N ASN A 217 -2.11 -21.45 -17.94
CA ASN A 217 -3.13 -20.45 -17.65
C ASN A 217 -2.67 -19.37 -16.63
N VAL A 218 -1.42 -19.41 -16.14
CA VAL A 218 -0.83 -18.41 -15.28
C VAL A 218 0.20 -17.57 -16.04
N LEU A 219 0.04 -16.27 -16.01
CA LEU A 219 0.96 -15.32 -16.65
C LEU A 219 1.65 -14.43 -15.63
N PHE A 220 2.97 -14.28 -15.75
CA PHE A 220 3.80 -13.36 -14.97
C PHE A 220 4.44 -12.30 -15.89
N PRO A 221 3.69 -11.29 -16.36
CA PRO A 221 4.18 -10.32 -17.34
C PRO A 221 5.21 -9.34 -16.76
N GLY A 222 5.49 -9.41 -15.47
CA GLY A 222 6.39 -8.48 -14.79
C GLY A 222 5.70 -7.16 -14.42
N TYR A 223 6.47 -6.08 -14.36
CA TYR A 223 5.98 -4.76 -13.98
C TYR A 223 5.50 -3.99 -15.20
N ILE A 224 4.19 -3.83 -15.33
CA ILE A 224 3.53 -3.08 -16.40
C ILE A 224 3.00 -1.75 -15.85
N ARG A 225 3.06 -0.69 -16.64
CA ARG A 225 2.57 0.67 -16.33
C ARG A 225 1.57 1.16 -17.36
N GLY A 226 0.89 2.26 -17.00
CA GLY A 226 0.00 2.99 -17.90
C GLY A 226 -1.28 2.23 -18.22
N GLU A 227 -1.79 2.43 -19.41
CA GLU A 227 -3.13 2.03 -19.80
C GLU A 227 -3.41 0.53 -19.69
N ILE A 228 -2.38 -0.32 -19.87
CA ILE A 228 -2.56 -1.78 -19.77
C ILE A 228 -2.91 -2.22 -18.35
N ILE A 229 -2.15 -1.75 -17.33
CA ILE A 229 -2.45 -2.11 -15.93
C ILE A 229 -3.71 -1.40 -15.43
N GLU A 230 -3.95 -0.16 -15.86
CA GLU A 230 -5.15 0.58 -15.52
C GLU A 230 -6.39 -0.11 -16.11
N GLY A 231 -6.32 -0.55 -17.37
CA GLY A 231 -7.38 -1.34 -18.02
C GLY A 231 -7.54 -2.74 -17.44
N ALA A 232 -6.47 -3.35 -16.91
CA ALA A 232 -6.57 -4.65 -16.23
C ALA A 232 -7.42 -4.57 -14.96
N TYR A 233 -7.32 -3.48 -14.19
CA TYR A 233 -8.12 -3.31 -12.98
C TYR A 233 -9.63 -3.24 -13.23
N SER A 234 -10.10 -2.76 -14.38
CA SER A 234 -11.53 -2.72 -14.70
C SER A 234 -11.96 -3.76 -15.74
N GLY A 235 -11.04 -4.22 -16.60
CA GLY A 235 -11.33 -5.15 -17.71
C GLY A 235 -11.14 -6.64 -17.40
N ALA A 236 -10.63 -6.98 -16.21
CA ALA A 236 -10.64 -8.35 -15.71
C ALA A 236 -12.00 -8.70 -15.07
N ASP A 237 -12.26 -9.97 -14.82
CA ASP A 237 -13.49 -10.42 -14.15
C ASP A 237 -13.39 -10.37 -12.63
N LEU A 238 -12.17 -10.42 -12.08
CA LEU A 238 -11.93 -10.38 -10.65
C LEU A 238 -10.50 -9.91 -10.33
N PHE A 239 -10.38 -9.04 -9.35
CA PHE A 239 -9.14 -8.77 -8.65
C PHE A 239 -9.02 -9.70 -7.44
N PHE A 240 -8.06 -10.62 -7.46
CA PHE A 240 -7.82 -11.59 -6.40
C PHE A 240 -6.49 -11.31 -5.69
N PHE A 241 -6.54 -11.03 -4.40
CA PHE A 241 -5.37 -10.64 -3.60
C PHE A 241 -5.24 -11.52 -2.35
N PRO A 242 -4.59 -12.70 -2.45
CA PRO A 242 -4.48 -13.67 -1.36
C PRO A 242 -3.37 -13.36 -0.35
N SER A 243 -3.02 -12.08 -0.15
CA SER A 243 -1.92 -11.67 0.73
C SER A 243 -2.17 -12.05 2.18
N TYR A 244 -1.13 -12.54 2.85
CA TYR A 244 -1.16 -12.92 4.27
C TYR A 244 -0.85 -11.77 5.22
N GLU A 245 -0.17 -10.73 4.73
CA GLU A 245 0.25 -9.59 5.54
C GLU A 245 0.34 -8.32 4.70
N GLU A 246 -0.26 -7.24 5.19
CA GLU A 246 -0.28 -5.92 4.59
C GLU A 246 -0.24 -4.83 5.67
N THR A 247 0.16 -3.62 5.29
CA THR A 247 -0.11 -2.42 6.08
C THR A 247 -1.39 -1.71 5.64
N GLU A 248 -1.77 -1.84 4.36
CA GLU A 248 -3.05 -1.39 3.80
C GLU A 248 -3.44 -2.23 2.57
N GLY A 249 -2.57 -2.29 1.57
CA GLY A 249 -2.87 -2.87 0.26
C GLY A 249 -3.40 -1.81 -0.73
N ILE A 250 -2.56 -0.84 -1.13
CA ILE A 250 -2.93 0.20 -2.12
C ILE A 250 -3.56 -0.41 -3.38
N VAL A 251 -3.07 -1.57 -3.82
CA VAL A 251 -3.60 -2.28 -5.00
C VAL A 251 -5.06 -2.71 -4.83
N VAL A 252 -5.52 -2.92 -3.61
CA VAL A 252 -6.94 -3.18 -3.31
C VAL A 252 -7.75 -1.90 -3.53
N LEU A 253 -7.24 -0.74 -3.09
CA LEU A 253 -7.89 0.55 -3.35
C LEU A 253 -7.94 0.86 -4.85
N GLU A 254 -6.89 0.50 -5.61
CA GLU A 254 -6.85 0.65 -7.09
C GLU A 254 -7.97 -0.19 -7.75
N ALA A 255 -8.15 -1.43 -7.31
CA ALA A 255 -9.23 -2.29 -7.81
C ALA A 255 -10.62 -1.77 -7.44
N LEU A 256 -10.83 -1.35 -6.19
CA LEU A 256 -12.10 -0.78 -5.74
C LEU A 256 -12.45 0.52 -6.48
N ALA A 257 -11.47 1.40 -6.71
CA ALA A 257 -11.64 2.63 -7.48
C ALA A 257 -12.04 2.35 -8.93
N SER A 258 -11.51 1.26 -9.51
CA SER A 258 -11.86 0.80 -10.86
C SER A 258 -13.19 0.04 -10.92
N LYS A 259 -13.97 0.05 -9.85
CA LYS A 259 -15.25 -0.69 -9.70
C LYS A 259 -15.12 -2.19 -10.01
N GLN A 260 -13.98 -2.77 -9.66
CA GLN A 260 -13.72 -4.20 -9.84
C GLN A 260 -14.36 -5.01 -8.71
N ASN A 261 -14.75 -6.23 -8.98
CA ASN A 261 -15.00 -7.23 -7.94
C ASN A 261 -13.68 -7.58 -7.26
N VAL A 262 -13.66 -7.50 -5.94
CA VAL A 262 -12.45 -7.72 -5.15
C VAL A 262 -12.63 -8.91 -4.23
N LEU A 263 -11.70 -9.87 -4.31
CA LEU A 263 -11.59 -11.01 -3.41
C LEU A 263 -10.23 -10.94 -2.70
N VAL A 264 -10.26 -10.85 -1.37
CA VAL A 264 -9.05 -10.78 -0.55
C VAL A 264 -9.00 -11.92 0.47
N ARG A 265 -7.83 -12.18 1.04
CA ARG A 265 -7.71 -13.00 2.23
C ARG A 265 -8.30 -12.26 3.43
N ASP A 266 -9.10 -12.95 4.26
CA ASP A 266 -9.58 -12.39 5.53
C ASP A 266 -8.40 -12.25 6.52
N ILE A 267 -7.87 -11.03 6.60
CA ILE A 267 -6.75 -10.65 7.48
C ILE A 267 -7.04 -9.35 8.22
N PRO A 268 -6.47 -9.17 9.43
CA PRO A 268 -6.82 -8.06 10.32
C PRO A 268 -6.63 -6.65 9.75
N VAL A 269 -5.76 -6.46 8.76
CA VAL A 269 -5.52 -5.15 8.13
C VAL A 269 -6.77 -4.56 7.49
N TYR A 270 -7.70 -5.40 7.07
CA TYR A 270 -8.94 -4.97 6.42
C TYR A 270 -10.05 -4.60 7.42
N ASN A 271 -9.88 -4.88 8.70
CA ASN A 271 -10.87 -4.53 9.72
C ASN A 271 -11.14 -3.02 9.75
N GLY A 272 -12.42 -2.66 9.70
CA GLY A 272 -12.89 -1.27 9.76
C GLY A 272 -12.92 -0.53 8.43
N TRP A 273 -12.55 -1.18 7.30
CA TRP A 273 -12.67 -0.58 5.97
C TRP A 273 -13.09 -1.54 4.85
N LEU A 274 -12.80 -2.82 4.98
CA LEU A 274 -13.40 -3.85 4.15
C LEU A 274 -14.36 -4.70 4.99
N GLU A 275 -15.46 -5.09 4.39
CA GLU A 275 -16.51 -5.90 4.99
C GLU A 275 -16.96 -6.95 3.97
N ASP A 276 -16.82 -8.22 4.35
CA ASP A 276 -17.17 -9.35 3.49
C ASP A 276 -18.61 -9.26 2.99
N SER A 277 -18.82 -9.61 1.74
CA SER A 277 -20.11 -9.62 1.05
C SER A 277 -20.80 -8.24 0.95
N LYS A 278 -20.11 -7.16 1.31
CA LYS A 278 -20.62 -5.78 1.22
C LYS A 278 -19.82 -4.93 0.24
N ASN A 279 -18.53 -4.72 0.48
CA ASN A 279 -17.66 -3.93 -0.38
C ASN A 279 -16.49 -4.72 -1.00
N CYS A 280 -16.34 -5.98 -0.63
CA CYS A 280 -15.46 -6.98 -1.20
C CYS A 280 -15.97 -8.39 -0.84
N TYR A 281 -15.28 -9.43 -1.30
CA TYR A 281 -15.41 -10.79 -0.80
C TYR A 281 -14.14 -11.21 -0.07
N MET A 282 -14.29 -12.06 0.95
CA MET A 282 -13.18 -12.54 1.77
C MET A 282 -13.17 -14.06 1.86
N GLY A 283 -11.99 -14.68 1.84
CA GLY A 283 -11.79 -16.11 2.04
C GLY A 283 -10.54 -16.39 2.87
N LYS A 284 -10.44 -17.59 3.44
CA LYS A 284 -9.31 -18.02 4.28
C LYS A 284 -8.49 -19.14 3.67
N THR A 285 -9.14 -20.03 2.92
CA THR A 285 -8.52 -21.24 2.35
C THR A 285 -8.57 -21.22 0.82
N ASN A 286 -7.74 -22.04 0.18
CA ASN A 286 -7.75 -22.16 -1.27
C ASN A 286 -9.08 -22.73 -1.80
N GLU A 287 -9.73 -23.61 -1.04
CA GLU A 287 -11.05 -24.16 -1.38
C GLU A 287 -12.14 -23.07 -1.35
N GLU A 288 -12.12 -22.20 -0.34
CA GLU A 288 -13.01 -21.05 -0.27
C GLU A 288 -12.77 -20.09 -1.44
N PHE A 289 -11.50 -19.79 -1.76
CA PHE A 289 -11.15 -18.92 -2.88
C PHE A 289 -11.64 -19.48 -4.21
N ILE A 290 -11.44 -20.78 -4.49
CA ILE A 290 -11.92 -21.41 -5.71
C ILE A 290 -13.43 -21.25 -5.84
N ARG A 291 -14.19 -21.57 -4.77
CA ARG A 291 -15.65 -21.43 -4.76
C ARG A 291 -16.07 -19.98 -5.00
N LEU A 292 -15.47 -19.01 -4.28
CA LEU A 292 -15.79 -17.60 -4.41
C LEU A 292 -15.44 -17.05 -5.81
N ILE A 293 -14.30 -17.43 -6.39
CA ILE A 293 -13.94 -17.06 -7.76
C ILE A 293 -15.02 -17.52 -8.74
N GLN A 294 -15.45 -18.79 -8.66
CA GLN A 294 -16.51 -19.31 -9.52
C GLN A 294 -17.82 -18.57 -9.34
N GLN A 295 -18.27 -18.40 -8.11
CA GLN A 295 -19.56 -17.74 -7.81
C GLN A 295 -19.56 -16.25 -8.24
N ILE A 296 -18.47 -15.52 -8.00
CA ILE A 296 -18.37 -14.10 -8.37
C ILE A 296 -18.36 -13.96 -9.90
N THR A 297 -17.51 -14.73 -10.59
CA THR A 297 -17.36 -14.62 -12.04
C THR A 297 -18.56 -15.19 -12.83
N ASN A 298 -19.34 -16.08 -12.22
CA ASN A 298 -20.63 -16.55 -12.75
C ASN A 298 -21.79 -15.63 -12.39
N GLN A 299 -21.55 -14.54 -11.64
CA GLN A 299 -22.58 -13.62 -11.15
C GLN A 299 -23.64 -14.30 -10.25
N GLU A 300 -23.23 -15.34 -9.52
CA GLU A 300 -24.08 -16.05 -8.56
C GLU A 300 -24.16 -15.32 -7.21
N LEU A 301 -23.24 -14.38 -6.95
CA LEU A 301 -23.21 -13.54 -5.77
C LEU A 301 -23.55 -12.09 -6.11
N PRO A 302 -24.11 -11.30 -5.16
CA PRO A 302 -24.36 -9.88 -5.35
C PRO A 302 -23.11 -9.10 -5.71
N SER A 303 -23.22 -8.09 -6.59
CA SER A 303 -22.09 -7.21 -6.90
C SER A 303 -21.73 -6.33 -5.69
N THR A 304 -20.44 -6.30 -5.34
CA THR A 304 -19.89 -5.44 -4.28
C THR A 304 -19.22 -4.16 -4.84
N THR A 305 -19.20 -4.00 -6.16
CA THR A 305 -18.39 -2.99 -6.86
C THR A 305 -18.75 -1.56 -6.51
N GLN A 306 -20.05 -1.26 -6.34
CA GLN A 306 -20.51 0.10 -6.01
C GLN A 306 -20.15 0.48 -4.57
N ALA A 307 -20.33 -0.44 -3.62
CA ALA A 307 -19.93 -0.23 -2.22
C ALA A 307 -18.40 -0.16 -2.09
N GLY A 308 -17.67 -0.99 -2.85
CA GLY A 308 -16.22 -0.94 -2.96
C GLY A 308 -15.71 0.40 -3.48
N TYR A 309 -16.31 0.91 -4.54
CA TYR A 309 -15.98 2.24 -5.07
C TYR A 309 -16.23 3.36 -4.04
N GLN A 310 -17.32 3.29 -3.26
CA GLN A 310 -17.56 4.25 -2.19
C GLN A 310 -16.47 4.19 -1.12
N THR A 311 -16.00 3.00 -0.76
CA THR A 311 -14.87 2.81 0.16
C THR A 311 -13.58 3.45 -0.37
N ALA A 312 -13.29 3.30 -1.68
CA ALA A 312 -12.16 3.98 -2.33
C ALA A 312 -12.33 5.51 -2.30
N LYS A 313 -13.52 6.02 -2.59
CA LYS A 313 -13.84 7.45 -2.59
C LYS A 313 -13.58 8.11 -1.22
N GLU A 314 -13.87 7.41 -0.14
CA GLU A 314 -13.58 7.87 1.22
C GLU A 314 -12.08 7.97 1.53
N ARG A 315 -11.23 7.35 0.69
CA ARG A 315 -9.76 7.36 0.76
C ARG A 315 -9.13 8.06 -0.43
N SER A 316 -9.86 8.96 -1.09
CA SER A 316 -9.33 9.74 -2.21
C SER A 316 -8.17 10.64 -1.78
N ILE A 317 -7.31 10.98 -2.72
CA ILE A 317 -6.17 11.89 -2.51
C ILE A 317 -6.59 13.17 -1.79
N ASN A 318 -7.73 13.78 -2.16
CA ASN A 318 -8.24 15.01 -1.52
C ASN A 318 -8.54 14.79 -0.03
N LYS A 319 -9.18 13.68 0.31
CA LYS A 319 -9.47 13.33 1.71
C LYS A 319 -8.19 13.18 2.52
N ILE A 320 -7.22 12.46 1.95
CA ILE A 320 -5.90 12.26 2.59
C ILE A 320 -5.16 13.58 2.74
N GLY A 321 -5.24 14.47 1.76
CA GLY A 321 -4.65 15.80 1.83
C GLY A 321 -5.14 16.61 3.03
N GLU A 322 -6.46 16.65 3.28
CA GLU A 322 -7.04 17.32 4.44
C GLU A 322 -6.60 16.68 5.77
N GLU A 323 -6.54 15.36 5.84
CA GLU A 323 -6.06 14.67 7.05
C GLU A 323 -4.58 14.97 7.33
N LEU A 324 -3.72 14.96 6.32
CA LEU A 324 -2.30 15.32 6.43
C LEU A 324 -2.13 16.76 6.90
N LYS A 325 -2.91 17.69 6.34
CA LYS A 325 -2.92 19.10 6.72
C LYS A 325 -3.24 19.27 8.22
N ASN A 326 -4.27 18.59 8.70
CA ASN A 326 -4.67 18.62 10.11
C ASN A 326 -3.53 18.12 11.04
N VAL A 327 -2.83 17.05 10.65
CA VAL A 327 -1.66 16.56 11.40
C VAL A 327 -0.56 17.61 11.42
N TYR A 328 -0.20 18.20 10.28
CA TYR A 328 0.88 19.20 10.23
C TYR A 328 0.56 20.43 11.05
N GLU A 329 -0.66 20.92 11.00
CA GLU A 329 -1.11 22.06 11.79
C GLU A 329 -1.05 21.74 13.29
N SER A 330 -1.49 20.58 13.71
CA SER A 330 -1.43 20.15 15.12
C SER A 330 0.00 20.09 15.65
N VAL A 331 0.90 19.50 14.87
CA VAL A 331 2.32 19.35 15.21
C VAL A 331 3.04 20.70 15.34
N LEU A 332 2.70 21.67 14.51
CA LEU A 332 3.26 23.03 14.58
C LEU A 332 2.68 23.83 15.76
N ASN A 333 1.38 23.68 16.04
CA ASN A 333 0.71 24.37 17.15
C ASN A 333 1.23 23.94 18.53
N GLU A 334 1.57 22.67 18.72
CA GLU A 334 2.24 22.19 19.95
C GLU A 334 3.59 22.88 20.19
N LYS A 335 4.32 23.23 19.12
CA LYS A 335 5.58 24.00 19.23
C LYS A 335 5.33 25.41 19.76
N VAL A 336 4.25 26.06 19.36
CA VAL A 336 3.85 27.39 19.81
C VAL A 336 3.46 27.35 21.30
N SER A 337 2.63 26.39 21.68
CA SER A 337 2.19 26.19 23.08
C SER A 337 3.35 25.93 24.04
N SER A 338 4.33 25.09 23.63
CA SER A 338 5.51 24.78 24.45
C SER A 338 6.47 25.97 24.58
N LYS A 339 6.61 26.80 23.54
CA LYS A 339 7.41 28.06 23.62
C LYS A 339 6.75 29.08 24.53
N LEU A 340 5.43 29.26 24.47
CA LEU A 340 4.69 30.17 25.35
C LEU A 340 4.79 29.78 26.82
N LYS A 341 4.72 28.46 27.13
CA LYS A 341 4.93 27.99 28.50
C LYS A 341 6.33 28.22 29.02
N LYS A 342 7.38 28.11 28.19
CA LYS A 342 8.76 28.41 28.57
C LYS A 342 8.99 29.92 28.79
N VAL A 343 8.35 30.77 28.01
CA VAL A 343 8.47 32.24 28.18
C VAL A 343 7.79 32.73 29.46
N ASN A 344 6.68 32.10 29.84
CA ASN A 344 5.98 32.46 31.09
C ASN A 344 6.68 31.92 32.35
N GLN A 345 7.44 30.82 32.25
CA GLN A 345 8.24 30.29 33.37
C GLN A 345 9.56 31.06 33.62
N VAL A 346 9.97 31.92 32.73
CA VAL A 346 11.18 32.78 32.89
C VAL A 346 10.83 34.18 33.42
N LYS A 347 9.52 34.46 33.59
CA LYS A 347 9.02 35.76 34.08
C LYS A 347 8.54 35.75 35.56
N ASP A 348 8.57 34.57 36.18
CA ASP A 348 8.38 34.38 37.61
C ASP A 348 9.75 34.09 38.28
#